data_d798ea438c9efdf86401d5e795e486b4
#
_entry.id   d798ea438c9efdf86401d5e795e486b4
#
_cell.length_a   1.000
_cell.length_b   1.000
_cell.length_c   1.000
_cell.angle_alpha   90.00
_cell.angle_beta   90.00
_cell.angle_gamma   90.00
#
_symmetry.space_group_name_H-M   'P 1'
#
loop_
_entity.id
_entity.type
_entity.pdbx_description
1 polymer ?
#
loop_
_entity_poly.entity_id
_entity_poly.type
_entity_poly.pdbx_seq_one_letter_code
_entity_poly.pdbx_strand_id
1 'polypeptide(L)'
;MNKKLILSVVAAAILANGAFAKDYVKNDLRTMFLNNKAVIYELNMRTFNANDLNGNGIIELNKGETRGNFLNAIDRLDELKDLGINAIHVMPINPVGTKQALGTAGSLYSMKEIAAIDPNLADKNSDLDVKAQAKKFIDECHKRGIRVFVDLPACASVEMADIRPDLMLRDTKGELVTPCDWTDVRLLKVVNKDGSLYKPLLDEHKKYVDMLLEIGADGIRADVAPIKSQVFWYQLIKYARSKDPQFMFLAETAEAWAPPSVPSPTADYKKLLNVGFDGYYGNCLDFLNFKSSEDLEKVFAYVNKMTRKGHRKAVIGCFDTHDLKSAYTVSKNYPQAIMYMNATLPLNPYYVDGFSTGDKYDYAYRGKTAETTYTDNNVYFTHKNQIDIFNYSRKPDGGDKEAFALLKKTLALREELGDIVTKGSFKLLDTSDDAVFAYERNYKKHGVIVAVNTDQKHSTYTTIKVNKKILNKYEVLTTIGEIDDARGKLVANIPAGKAVVIKYNLAKR
;
A
#
# COMPACT_ATOMS: atom_id res chain seq x y z
N MET A 1 -23.45 34.09 -48.56
CA MET A 1 -22.57 33.06 -47.97
C MET A 1 -23.38 32.18 -47.04
N ASN A 2 -23.44 30.90 -47.35
CA ASN A 2 -24.45 29.97 -46.85
C ASN A 2 -24.23 29.58 -45.40
N LYS A 3 -25.20 29.86 -44.51
CA LYS A 3 -25.22 29.39 -43.10
C LYS A 3 -25.10 27.87 -42.94
N LYS A 4 -25.32 27.08 -43.98
CA LYS A 4 -25.15 25.62 -43.98
C LYS A 4 -23.70 25.16 -44.03
N LEU A 5 -22.76 25.99 -44.50
CA LEU A 5 -21.35 25.61 -44.58
C LEU A 5 -20.60 25.82 -43.22
N ILE A 6 -21.12 26.72 -42.41
CA ILE A 6 -20.53 26.98 -41.07
C ILE A 6 -20.97 25.90 -40.06
N LEU A 7 -22.17 25.35 -40.19
CA LEU A 7 -22.63 24.25 -39.33
C LEU A 7 -21.88 22.93 -39.60
N SER A 8 -21.48 22.66 -40.83
CA SER A 8 -20.77 21.43 -41.18
C SER A 8 -19.30 21.44 -40.70
N VAL A 9 -18.65 22.60 -40.61
CA VAL A 9 -17.27 22.73 -40.11
C VAL A 9 -17.23 22.62 -38.59
N VAL A 10 -18.23 23.18 -37.89
CA VAL A 10 -18.34 23.07 -36.42
C VAL A 10 -18.69 21.64 -35.99
N ALA A 11 -19.57 20.94 -36.75
CA ALA A 11 -19.91 19.55 -36.49
C ALA A 11 -18.74 18.60 -36.75
N ALA A 12 -17.91 18.87 -37.77
CA ALA A 12 -16.68 18.09 -38.03
C ALA A 12 -15.59 18.30 -36.96
N ALA A 13 -15.46 19.53 -36.43
CA ALA A 13 -14.52 19.79 -35.31
C ALA A 13 -14.95 19.16 -33.98
N ILE A 14 -16.27 19.06 -33.73
CA ILE A 14 -16.82 18.38 -32.54
C ILE A 14 -16.67 16.86 -32.67
N LEU A 15 -16.80 16.32 -33.89
CA LEU A 15 -16.62 14.88 -34.15
C LEU A 15 -15.12 14.47 -34.15
N ALA A 16 -14.21 15.36 -34.53
CA ALA A 16 -12.77 15.09 -34.44
C ALA A 16 -12.22 15.10 -33.00
N ASN A 17 -12.82 15.90 -32.10
CA ASN A 17 -12.48 15.88 -30.66
C ASN A 17 -13.17 14.73 -29.89
N GLY A 18 -14.20 14.11 -30.45
CA GLY A 18 -14.89 12.96 -29.86
C GLY A 18 -14.22 11.61 -30.11
N ALA A 19 -13.23 11.53 -31.02
CA ALA A 19 -12.58 10.27 -31.41
C ALA A 19 -11.34 9.91 -30.56
N PHE A 20 -10.90 10.78 -29.63
CA PHE A 20 -9.76 10.53 -28.72
C PHE A 20 -10.15 10.43 -27.25
N ALA A 21 -11.42 10.39 -26.93
CA ALA A 21 -11.89 10.03 -25.57
C ALA A 21 -12.01 8.50 -25.47
N LYS A 22 -10.92 7.77 -25.79
CA LYS A 22 -10.87 6.32 -25.65
C LYS A 22 -10.29 5.96 -24.29
N ASP A 23 -11.17 5.41 -23.45
CA ASP A 23 -10.88 4.39 -22.44
C ASP A 23 -9.88 4.74 -21.33
N TYR A 24 -9.87 5.98 -20.82
CA TYR A 24 -9.31 6.20 -19.49
C TYR A 24 -10.29 5.64 -18.45
N VAL A 25 -9.82 4.69 -17.66
CA VAL A 25 -10.61 4.19 -16.55
C VAL A 25 -10.90 5.37 -15.62
N LYS A 26 -12.17 5.72 -15.45
CA LYS A 26 -12.57 6.79 -14.53
C LYS A 26 -12.08 6.45 -13.13
N ASN A 27 -11.49 7.42 -12.42
CA ASN A 27 -11.08 7.20 -11.05
C ASN A 27 -12.24 6.71 -10.18
N ASP A 28 -12.09 5.53 -9.59
CA ASP A 28 -13.01 4.92 -8.64
C ASP A 28 -12.27 4.33 -7.43
N LEU A 29 -11.01 4.72 -7.23
CA LEU A 29 -10.12 4.14 -6.23
C LEU A 29 -10.73 4.20 -4.82
N ARG A 30 -11.32 5.32 -4.43
CA ARG A 30 -12.00 5.47 -3.15
C ARG A 30 -13.12 4.44 -2.99
N THR A 31 -13.92 4.24 -4.02
CA THR A 31 -14.99 3.22 -4.04
C THR A 31 -14.41 1.81 -3.95
N MET A 32 -13.29 1.53 -4.63
CA MET A 32 -12.61 0.23 -4.54
C MET A 32 -12.13 -0.03 -3.11
N PHE A 33 -11.46 0.92 -2.47
CA PHE A 33 -10.99 0.81 -1.09
C PHE A 33 -12.14 0.52 -0.12
N LEU A 34 -13.20 1.31 -0.16
CA LEU A 34 -14.36 1.16 0.72
C LEU A 34 -15.14 -0.14 0.51
N ASN A 35 -14.95 -0.82 -0.61
CA ASN A 35 -15.59 -2.09 -0.93
C ASN A 35 -14.64 -3.30 -0.88
N ASN A 36 -13.44 -3.18 -0.32
CA ASN A 36 -12.43 -4.24 -0.23
C ASN A 36 -12.06 -4.84 -1.61
N LYS A 37 -12.07 -4.01 -2.65
CA LYS A 37 -11.81 -4.43 -4.03
C LYS A 37 -10.44 -4.03 -4.55
N ALA A 38 -9.71 -3.16 -3.84
CA ALA A 38 -8.35 -2.84 -4.21
C ALA A 38 -7.44 -4.01 -3.85
N VAL A 39 -6.60 -4.43 -4.79
CA VAL A 39 -5.46 -5.32 -4.62
C VAL A 39 -4.23 -4.47 -4.87
N ILE A 40 -3.52 -4.16 -3.80
CA ILE A 40 -2.52 -3.09 -3.78
C ILE A 40 -1.12 -3.68 -3.91
N TYR A 41 -0.31 -3.04 -4.75
CA TYR A 41 1.12 -3.30 -4.86
C TYR A 41 1.89 -2.01 -4.59
N GLU A 42 2.73 -2.02 -3.56
CA GLU A 42 3.60 -0.90 -3.20
C GLU A 42 4.91 -1.01 -3.96
N LEU A 43 5.36 0.09 -4.55
CA LEU A 43 6.64 0.15 -5.24
C LEU A 43 7.40 1.45 -4.98
N ASN A 44 8.71 1.32 -4.97
CA ASN A 44 9.65 2.43 -5.02
C ASN A 44 10.09 2.65 -6.47
N MET A 45 9.80 3.83 -7.02
CA MET A 45 10.09 4.12 -8.42
C MET A 45 11.59 4.02 -8.74
N ARG A 46 12.48 4.31 -7.77
CA ARG A 46 13.94 4.20 -7.96
C ARG A 46 14.42 2.77 -8.20
N THR A 47 13.66 1.78 -7.70
CA THR A 47 14.13 0.39 -7.64
C THR A 47 13.28 -0.57 -8.44
N PHE A 48 12.01 -0.26 -8.69
CA PHE A 48 11.03 -1.19 -9.25
C PHE A 48 11.48 -1.88 -10.55
N ASN A 49 12.15 -1.19 -11.45
CA ASN A 49 12.77 -1.78 -12.65
C ASN A 49 14.23 -1.36 -12.80
N ALA A 50 14.94 -1.19 -11.69
CA ALA A 50 16.37 -0.98 -11.69
C ALA A 50 17.10 -2.24 -12.20
N ASN A 51 18.27 -2.06 -12.79
CA ASN A 51 19.10 -3.15 -13.28
C ASN A 51 20.47 -3.09 -12.61
N ASP A 52 20.63 -3.95 -11.61
CA ASP A 52 21.90 -4.20 -10.90
C ASP A 52 22.51 -5.47 -11.53
N LEU A 53 23.47 -5.27 -12.41
CA LEU A 53 24.04 -6.35 -13.21
C LEU A 53 24.90 -7.33 -12.39
N ASN A 54 25.52 -6.83 -11.34
CA ASN A 54 26.43 -7.64 -10.52
C ASN A 54 25.80 -8.11 -9.19
N GLY A 55 24.58 -7.68 -8.87
CA GLY A 55 23.83 -8.11 -7.69
C GLY A 55 24.37 -7.60 -6.36
N ASN A 56 25.17 -6.51 -6.38
CA ASN A 56 25.80 -5.97 -5.18
C ASN A 56 24.92 -4.98 -4.39
N GLY A 57 23.73 -4.68 -4.89
CA GLY A 57 22.78 -3.75 -4.25
C GLY A 57 23.09 -2.27 -4.49
N ILE A 58 24.01 -1.95 -5.38
CA ILE A 58 24.37 -0.58 -5.78
C ILE A 58 24.16 -0.43 -7.28
N ILE A 59 23.56 0.67 -7.71
CA ILE A 59 23.47 0.99 -9.14
C ILE A 59 24.68 1.81 -9.56
N GLU A 60 25.55 1.18 -10.33
CA GLU A 60 26.79 1.73 -10.84
C GLU A 60 26.61 2.17 -12.30
N LEU A 61 26.10 3.40 -12.49
CA LEU A 61 25.76 3.93 -13.82
C LEU A 61 26.93 3.89 -14.82
N ASN A 62 28.15 4.02 -14.33
CA ASN A 62 29.38 3.93 -15.15
C ASN A 62 29.70 2.49 -15.62
N LYS A 63 29.01 1.50 -15.06
CA LYS A 63 29.11 0.08 -15.47
C LYS A 63 27.94 -0.38 -16.35
N GLY A 64 27.09 0.54 -16.81
CA GLY A 64 25.93 0.24 -17.63
C GLY A 64 24.69 -0.20 -16.86
N GLU A 65 24.70 -0.07 -15.54
CA GLU A 65 23.53 -0.30 -14.70
C GLU A 65 22.56 0.87 -14.78
N THR A 66 21.28 0.62 -14.51
CA THR A 66 20.23 1.64 -14.64
C THR A 66 19.35 1.69 -13.42
N ARG A 67 18.97 2.91 -13.01
CA ARG A 67 17.95 3.12 -11.97
C ARG A 67 16.56 2.84 -12.51
N GLY A 68 15.64 2.53 -11.61
CA GLY A 68 14.22 2.62 -11.88
C GLY A 68 13.80 4.05 -12.17
N ASN A 69 12.87 4.21 -13.10
CA ASN A 69 12.28 5.50 -13.48
C ASN A 69 10.86 5.28 -14.03
N PHE A 70 10.10 6.36 -14.25
CA PHE A 70 8.73 6.26 -14.71
C PHE A 70 8.57 5.51 -16.04
N LEU A 71 9.48 5.65 -16.98
CA LEU A 71 9.34 5.01 -18.29
C LEU A 71 9.69 3.52 -18.25
N ASN A 72 10.80 3.14 -17.60
CA ASN A 72 11.18 1.73 -17.54
C ASN A 72 10.25 0.92 -16.61
N ALA A 73 9.60 1.58 -15.63
CA ALA A 73 8.59 0.94 -14.80
C ALA A 73 7.38 0.41 -15.60
N ILE A 74 7.08 1.02 -16.75
CA ILE A 74 5.99 0.59 -17.64
C ILE A 74 6.17 -0.84 -18.11
N ASP A 75 7.41 -1.29 -18.33
CA ASP A 75 7.74 -2.62 -18.83
C ASP A 75 7.28 -3.75 -17.89
N ARG A 76 7.09 -3.43 -16.59
CA ARG A 76 6.66 -4.38 -15.58
C ARG A 76 5.16 -4.33 -15.24
N LEU A 77 4.39 -3.46 -15.86
CA LEU A 77 2.96 -3.31 -15.53
C LEU A 77 2.11 -4.52 -15.94
N ASP A 78 2.49 -5.22 -17.00
CA ASP A 78 1.74 -6.38 -17.46
C ASP A 78 1.88 -7.56 -16.50
N GLU A 79 3.03 -7.73 -15.82
CA GLU A 79 3.19 -8.73 -14.76
C GLU A 79 2.28 -8.44 -13.55
N LEU A 80 2.14 -7.15 -13.17
CA LEU A 80 1.26 -6.76 -12.08
C LEU A 80 -0.22 -7.00 -12.42
N LYS A 81 -0.60 -6.67 -13.65
CA LYS A 81 -1.94 -6.97 -14.16
C LYS A 81 -2.22 -8.47 -14.17
N ASP A 82 -1.25 -9.28 -14.61
CA ASP A 82 -1.36 -10.75 -14.65
C ASP A 82 -1.47 -11.37 -13.25
N LEU A 83 -0.91 -10.74 -12.23
CA LEU A 83 -1.12 -11.09 -10.83
C LEU A 83 -2.53 -10.72 -10.33
N GLY A 84 -3.26 -9.84 -11.01
CA GLY A 84 -4.55 -9.32 -10.54
C GLY A 84 -4.43 -8.04 -9.69
N ILE A 85 -3.28 -7.36 -9.72
CA ILE A 85 -3.09 -6.05 -9.08
C ILE A 85 -3.94 -5.01 -9.82
N ASN A 86 -4.68 -4.20 -9.09
CA ASN A 86 -5.54 -3.16 -9.64
C ASN A 86 -5.38 -1.79 -8.96
N ALA A 87 -4.46 -1.69 -8.00
CA ALA A 87 -4.03 -0.44 -7.39
C ALA A 87 -2.52 -0.47 -7.11
N ILE A 88 -1.81 0.60 -7.44
CA ILE A 88 -0.39 0.78 -7.14
C ILE A 88 -0.25 1.89 -6.11
N HIS A 89 0.48 1.59 -5.03
CA HIS A 89 1.01 2.57 -4.10
C HIS A 89 2.43 2.93 -4.53
N VAL A 90 2.62 4.13 -5.04
CA VAL A 90 3.94 4.66 -5.37
C VAL A 90 4.50 5.39 -4.16
N MET A 91 5.65 4.93 -3.65
CA MET A 91 6.39 5.62 -2.60
C MET A 91 6.73 7.07 -3.01
N PRO A 92 7.19 7.95 -2.11
CA PRO A 92 7.34 9.36 -2.42
C PRO A 92 8.11 9.63 -3.73
N ILE A 93 7.56 10.52 -4.53
CA ILE A 93 8.15 10.96 -5.81
C ILE A 93 8.76 12.36 -5.74
N ASN A 94 8.78 12.96 -4.55
CA ASN A 94 9.31 14.30 -4.31
C ASN A 94 10.84 14.32 -4.42
N PRO A 95 11.46 15.45 -4.80
CA PRO A 95 12.90 15.63 -4.72
C PRO A 95 13.40 15.40 -3.30
N VAL A 96 14.48 14.63 -3.18
CA VAL A 96 15.08 14.23 -1.90
C VAL A 96 16.22 15.16 -1.52
N GLY A 97 16.30 15.50 -0.23
CA GLY A 97 17.40 16.27 0.32
C GLY A 97 18.70 15.47 0.39
N THR A 98 19.82 16.20 0.22
CA THR A 98 21.16 15.63 0.28
C THR A 98 21.93 16.04 1.53
N LYS A 99 21.57 17.17 2.16
CA LYS A 99 22.15 17.61 3.43
C LYS A 99 21.70 16.71 4.56
N GLN A 100 22.65 16.18 5.30
CA GLN A 100 22.39 15.22 6.40
C GLN A 100 21.63 13.98 5.95
N ALA A 101 21.67 13.67 4.65
CA ALA A 101 21.03 12.48 4.12
C ALA A 101 21.64 11.23 4.74
N LEU A 102 20.79 10.27 5.01
CA LEU A 102 21.23 8.95 5.42
C LEU A 102 21.63 8.17 4.15
N GLY A 103 22.90 7.78 4.05
CA GLY A 103 23.47 7.13 2.88
C GLY A 103 23.58 8.05 1.66
N THR A 104 23.85 7.50 0.50
CA THR A 104 24.08 8.25 -0.75
C THR A 104 22.80 8.58 -1.51
N ALA A 105 21.78 7.72 -1.41
CA ALA A 105 20.49 7.93 -2.08
C ALA A 105 19.57 8.89 -1.30
N GLY A 106 19.72 8.95 0.01
CA GLY A 106 18.82 9.66 0.90
C GLY A 106 17.46 8.98 1.07
N SER A 107 16.77 9.30 2.17
CA SER A 107 15.42 8.83 2.41
C SER A 107 14.42 9.50 1.48
N LEU A 108 13.52 8.73 0.88
CA LEU A 108 12.39 9.24 0.09
C LEU A 108 11.48 10.19 0.90
N TYR A 109 11.48 10.03 2.22
CA TYR A 109 10.68 10.84 3.14
C TYR A 109 11.37 12.13 3.56
N SER A 110 12.63 12.36 3.14
CA SER A 110 13.36 13.62 3.33
C SER A 110 13.09 14.58 2.16
N MET A 111 11.86 15.09 2.14
CA MET A 111 11.30 15.87 1.04
C MET A 111 11.92 17.26 0.95
N LYS A 112 12.55 17.59 -0.19
CA LYS A 112 13.17 18.90 -0.46
C LYS A 112 12.19 19.94 -0.97
N GLU A 113 11.17 19.51 -1.69
CA GLU A 113 10.14 20.38 -2.27
C GLU A 113 8.80 19.65 -2.28
N ILE A 114 7.72 20.33 -1.85
CA ILE A 114 6.41 19.67 -1.66
C ILE A 114 5.74 19.36 -3.01
N ALA A 115 5.62 20.39 -3.86
CA ALA A 115 4.85 20.29 -5.11
C ALA A 115 5.79 20.12 -6.32
N ALA A 116 6.69 19.15 -6.24
CA ALA A 116 7.63 18.83 -7.31
C ALA A 116 7.85 17.32 -7.43
N ILE A 117 8.28 16.88 -8.59
CA ILE A 117 8.66 15.50 -8.87
C ILE A 117 10.19 15.43 -9.00
N ASP A 118 10.81 14.43 -8.38
CA ASP A 118 12.26 14.23 -8.42
C ASP A 118 12.73 14.01 -9.87
N PRO A 119 13.57 14.91 -10.43
CA PRO A 119 14.09 14.75 -11.79
C PRO A 119 14.94 13.49 -11.98
N ASN A 120 15.41 12.86 -10.89
CA ASN A 120 16.13 11.59 -10.96
C ASN A 120 15.21 10.38 -11.25
N LEU A 121 13.89 10.55 -11.17
CA LEU A 121 12.90 9.54 -11.56
C LEU A 121 12.56 9.59 -13.06
N ALA A 122 13.18 10.48 -13.80
CA ALA A 122 13.05 10.55 -15.26
C ALA A 122 14.11 9.69 -15.98
N ASP A 123 13.71 9.10 -17.09
CA ASP A 123 14.65 8.64 -18.09
C ASP A 123 15.27 9.87 -18.79
N LYS A 124 16.57 10.05 -18.63
CA LYS A 124 17.33 11.20 -19.18
C LYS A 124 17.48 11.14 -20.70
N ASN A 125 17.21 10.00 -21.33
CA ASN A 125 17.28 9.83 -22.78
C ASN A 125 15.95 10.16 -23.47
N SER A 126 14.91 10.50 -22.71
CA SER A 126 13.60 10.88 -23.23
C SER A 126 13.50 12.39 -23.45
N ASP A 127 12.82 12.80 -24.51
CA ASP A 127 12.46 14.21 -24.75
C ASP A 127 11.34 14.71 -23.82
N LEU A 128 10.70 13.84 -23.07
CA LEU A 128 9.66 14.19 -22.11
C LEU A 128 10.29 14.66 -20.80
N ASP A 129 9.77 15.73 -20.23
CA ASP A 129 10.12 16.11 -18.86
C ASP A 129 9.61 15.09 -17.83
N VAL A 130 10.08 15.18 -16.58
CA VAL A 130 9.75 14.22 -15.53
C VAL A 130 8.24 14.14 -15.25
N LYS A 131 7.53 15.27 -15.37
CA LYS A 131 6.07 15.33 -15.14
C LYS A 131 5.31 14.62 -16.25
N ALA A 132 5.71 14.81 -17.50
CA ALA A 132 5.14 14.10 -18.65
C ALA A 132 5.43 12.59 -18.58
N GLN A 133 6.62 12.20 -18.11
CA GLN A 133 6.96 10.79 -17.88
C GLN A 133 6.13 10.17 -16.77
N ALA A 134 5.94 10.87 -15.63
CA ALA A 134 5.07 10.42 -14.54
C ALA A 134 3.62 10.25 -15.03
N LYS A 135 3.11 11.23 -15.80
CA LYS A 135 1.79 11.12 -16.41
C LYS A 135 1.69 9.92 -17.34
N LYS A 136 2.68 9.68 -18.19
CA LYS A 136 2.71 8.53 -19.10
C LYS A 136 2.66 7.20 -18.34
N PHE A 137 3.43 7.07 -17.26
CA PHE A 137 3.38 5.89 -16.39
C PHE A 137 1.97 5.66 -15.83
N ILE A 138 1.33 6.70 -15.30
CA ILE A 138 -0.03 6.58 -14.74
C ILE A 138 -1.05 6.27 -15.83
N ASP A 139 -0.96 6.92 -16.99
CA ASP A 139 -1.83 6.61 -18.14
C ASP A 139 -1.71 5.14 -18.57
N GLU A 140 -0.49 4.57 -18.55
CA GLU A 140 -0.25 3.16 -18.86
C GLU A 140 -0.80 2.22 -17.76
N CYS A 141 -0.77 2.64 -16.50
CA CYS A 141 -1.46 1.94 -15.41
C CYS A 141 -2.98 1.92 -15.66
N HIS A 142 -3.56 3.07 -15.96
CA HIS A 142 -4.99 3.22 -16.21
C HIS A 142 -5.48 2.39 -17.42
N LYS A 143 -4.71 2.32 -18.51
CA LYS A 143 -5.00 1.44 -19.65
C LYS A 143 -5.11 -0.03 -19.27
N ARG A 144 -4.40 -0.44 -18.21
CA ARG A 144 -4.43 -1.79 -17.66
C ARG A 144 -5.47 -2.00 -16.56
N GLY A 145 -6.26 -0.97 -16.24
CA GLY A 145 -7.26 -1.00 -15.16
C GLY A 145 -6.64 -0.85 -13.77
N ILE A 146 -5.40 -0.38 -13.67
CA ILE A 146 -4.67 -0.19 -12.42
C ILE A 146 -4.78 1.29 -12.00
N ARG A 147 -5.23 1.56 -10.78
CA ARG A 147 -5.24 2.88 -10.16
C ARG A 147 -3.91 3.18 -9.50
N VAL A 148 -3.56 4.47 -9.38
CA VAL A 148 -2.29 4.89 -8.79
C VAL A 148 -2.53 5.91 -7.70
N PHE A 149 -2.03 5.64 -6.50
CA PHE A 149 -1.95 6.64 -5.44
C PHE A 149 -0.50 6.81 -4.98
N VAL A 150 -0.18 8.03 -4.57
CA VAL A 150 1.20 8.43 -4.31
C VAL A 150 1.37 8.79 -2.84
N ASP A 151 2.51 8.48 -2.29
CA ASP A 151 2.85 8.82 -0.91
C ASP A 151 3.08 10.34 -0.75
N LEU A 152 2.60 10.89 0.33
CA LEU A 152 2.85 12.28 0.73
C LEU A 152 3.69 12.29 2.00
N PRO A 153 5.00 12.62 1.93
CA PRO A 153 5.87 12.69 3.09
C PRO A 153 5.36 13.62 4.20
N ALA A 154 5.52 13.21 5.44
CA ALA A 154 5.14 14.00 6.59
C ALA A 154 6.11 15.15 6.87
N CYS A 155 7.38 14.91 6.59
CA CYS A 155 8.52 15.74 6.98
C CYS A 155 9.23 16.36 5.77
N ALA A 156 10.10 17.32 6.04
CA ALA A 156 10.93 17.98 5.04
C ALA A 156 12.41 17.65 5.25
N SER A 157 13.21 17.78 4.20
CA SER A 157 14.67 17.76 4.30
C SER A 157 15.20 19.03 4.95
N VAL A 158 16.47 18.99 5.32
CA VAL A 158 17.17 20.16 5.86
C VAL A 158 17.22 21.30 4.83
N GLU A 159 17.39 20.98 3.54
CA GLU A 159 17.45 21.99 2.46
C GLU A 159 16.15 22.74 2.25
N MET A 160 15.01 22.20 2.65
CA MET A 160 13.75 22.95 2.55
C MET A 160 13.81 24.24 3.38
N ALA A 161 14.59 24.27 4.45
CA ALA A 161 14.79 25.47 5.24
C ALA A 161 15.50 26.60 4.47
N ASP A 162 16.29 26.27 3.46
CA ASP A 162 16.95 27.27 2.58
C ASP A 162 15.98 27.77 1.50
N ILE A 163 15.08 26.89 1.03
CA ILE A 163 14.14 27.19 -0.07
C ILE A 163 12.87 27.85 0.47
N ARG A 164 12.31 27.30 1.55
CA ARG A 164 11.05 27.75 2.18
C ARG A 164 11.17 27.78 3.71
N PRO A 165 12.01 28.69 4.24
CA PRO A 165 12.23 28.84 5.69
C PRO A 165 10.94 29.13 6.46
N ASP A 166 9.95 29.72 5.81
CA ASP A 166 8.64 30.03 6.35
C ASP A 166 7.80 28.77 6.68
N LEU A 167 8.03 27.67 5.96
CA LEU A 167 7.31 26.42 6.15
C LEU A 167 7.87 25.54 7.28
N MET A 168 9.05 25.86 7.78
CA MET A 168 9.75 25.03 8.75
C MET A 168 9.31 25.33 10.19
N LEU A 169 9.10 24.27 10.98
CA LEU A 169 8.90 24.42 12.41
C LEU A 169 10.24 24.70 13.10
N ARG A 170 10.25 25.73 13.95
CA ARG A 170 11.38 26.10 14.79
C ARG A 170 11.01 26.06 16.26
N ASP A 171 11.93 25.66 17.08
CA ASP A 171 11.80 25.70 18.53
C ASP A 171 11.91 27.12 19.10
N THR A 172 11.90 27.23 20.42
CA THR A 172 12.02 28.53 21.13
C THR A 172 13.38 29.20 20.98
N LYS A 173 14.41 28.46 20.55
CA LYS A 173 15.76 28.97 20.26
C LYS A 173 15.94 29.34 18.80
N GLY A 174 14.95 29.09 17.96
CA GLY A 174 15.01 29.31 16.51
C GLY A 174 15.62 28.16 15.71
N GLU A 175 15.94 27.03 16.37
CA GLU A 175 16.49 25.85 15.70
C GLU A 175 15.39 25.03 14.99
N LEU A 176 15.76 24.37 13.91
CA LEU A 176 14.87 23.46 13.20
C LEU A 176 14.53 22.24 14.05
N VAL A 177 13.25 21.86 14.09
CA VAL A 177 12.79 20.76 14.91
C VAL A 177 12.94 19.42 14.17
N THR A 178 13.72 18.52 14.77
CA THR A 178 13.88 17.13 14.31
C THR A 178 12.82 16.26 14.99
N PRO A 179 12.05 15.43 14.26
CA PRO A 179 11.14 14.48 14.87
C PRO A 179 11.90 13.26 15.41
N CYS A 180 11.72 12.93 16.68
CA CYS A 180 12.37 11.75 17.30
C CYS A 180 13.88 11.68 17.02
N ASP A 181 14.32 10.50 16.58
CA ASP A 181 15.68 10.17 16.15
C ASP A 181 15.87 10.22 14.60
N TRP A 182 14.92 10.75 13.87
CA TRP A 182 15.01 10.89 12.42
C TRP A 182 15.85 12.11 12.03
N THR A 183 17.16 11.91 12.00
CA THR A 183 18.14 12.99 11.90
C THR A 183 18.21 13.68 10.54
N ASP A 184 17.73 13.03 9.49
CA ASP A 184 17.73 13.49 8.10
C ASP A 184 16.51 14.33 7.70
N VAL A 185 15.51 14.44 8.60
CA VAL A 185 14.28 15.17 8.33
C VAL A 185 13.98 16.24 9.38
N ARG A 186 13.11 17.17 9.03
CA ARG A 186 12.67 18.29 9.87
C ARG A 186 11.16 18.44 9.81
N LEU A 187 10.57 18.94 10.89
CA LEU A 187 9.14 19.19 10.96
C LEU A 187 8.71 20.44 10.21
N LEU A 188 7.54 20.34 9.59
CA LEU A 188 6.85 21.45 8.96
C LEU A 188 5.96 22.21 9.97
N LYS A 189 5.83 23.53 9.78
CA LYS A 189 4.98 24.38 10.58
C LYS A 189 3.52 24.21 10.18
N VAL A 190 2.76 23.42 10.96
CA VAL A 190 1.35 23.11 10.68
C VAL A 190 0.40 24.19 11.21
N VAL A 191 0.75 24.85 12.31
CA VAL A 191 -0.07 25.84 12.98
C VAL A 191 0.72 27.08 13.36
N ASN A 192 0.00 28.19 13.57
CA ASN A 192 0.53 29.43 14.13
C ASN A 192 0.68 29.31 15.66
N LYS A 193 1.30 30.33 16.29
CA LYS A 193 1.46 30.40 17.75
C LYS A 193 0.13 30.40 18.53
N ASP A 194 -0.93 30.91 17.92
CA ASP A 194 -2.28 30.92 18.47
C ASP A 194 -3.06 29.62 18.26
N GLY A 195 -2.43 28.60 17.67
CA GLY A 195 -3.05 27.30 17.35
C GLY A 195 -3.87 27.28 16.06
N SER A 196 -4.03 28.39 15.37
CA SER A 196 -4.72 28.43 14.09
C SER A 196 -3.90 27.76 12.98
N LEU A 197 -4.60 27.23 11.96
CA LEU A 197 -3.95 26.57 10.82
C LEU A 197 -2.99 27.50 10.08
N TYR A 198 -1.76 27.05 9.84
CA TYR A 198 -0.79 27.76 9.03
C TYR A 198 -1.11 27.58 7.55
N LYS A 199 -1.81 28.55 6.97
CA LYS A 199 -2.31 28.50 5.59
C LYS A 199 -1.23 28.29 4.53
N PRO A 200 -0.03 28.94 4.59
CA PRO A 200 1.00 28.73 3.57
C PRO A 200 1.39 27.26 3.38
N LEU A 201 1.49 26.48 4.46
CA LEU A 201 1.75 25.05 4.36
C LEU A 201 0.60 24.29 3.69
N LEU A 202 -0.65 24.60 4.06
CA LEU A 202 -1.81 23.99 3.40
C LEU A 202 -1.85 24.32 1.91
N ASP A 203 -1.51 25.54 1.52
CA ASP A 203 -1.56 25.97 0.13
C ASP A 203 -0.47 25.27 -0.73
N GLU A 204 0.71 25.01 -0.17
CA GLU A 204 1.71 24.15 -0.84
C GLU A 204 1.23 22.71 -1.02
N HIS A 205 0.54 22.15 -0.02
CA HIS A 205 -0.04 20.81 -0.14
C HIS A 205 -1.21 20.76 -1.12
N LYS A 206 -1.95 21.85 -1.30
CA LYS A 206 -2.96 21.94 -2.37
C LYS A 206 -2.31 21.94 -3.75
N LYS A 207 -1.17 22.64 -3.93
CA LYS A 207 -0.40 22.58 -5.18
C LYS A 207 0.10 21.14 -5.45
N TYR A 208 0.50 20.42 -4.41
CA TYR A 208 0.84 19.01 -4.55
C TYR A 208 -0.35 18.17 -5.03
N VAL A 209 -1.54 18.37 -4.45
CA VAL A 209 -2.77 17.73 -4.92
C VAL A 209 -3.05 18.08 -6.38
N ASP A 210 -2.90 19.36 -6.78
CA ASP A 210 -3.11 19.80 -8.15
C ASP A 210 -2.13 19.12 -9.11
N MET A 211 -0.86 19.02 -8.73
CA MET A 211 0.18 18.31 -9.50
C MET A 211 -0.18 16.82 -9.67
N LEU A 212 -0.62 16.17 -8.59
CA LEU A 212 -1.03 14.76 -8.66
C LEU A 212 -2.23 14.54 -9.57
N LEU A 213 -3.25 15.41 -9.50
CA LEU A 213 -4.41 15.37 -10.38
C LEU A 213 -4.02 15.61 -11.84
N GLU A 214 -3.06 16.50 -12.09
CA GLU A 214 -2.58 16.81 -13.45
C GLU A 214 -1.84 15.62 -14.08
N ILE A 215 -1.06 14.87 -13.31
CA ILE A 215 -0.43 13.64 -13.81
C ILE A 215 -1.38 12.43 -13.80
N GLY A 216 -2.60 12.58 -13.27
CA GLY A 216 -3.63 11.55 -13.28
C GLY A 216 -3.64 10.62 -12.06
N ALA A 217 -2.96 10.94 -10.96
CA ALA A 217 -2.99 10.13 -9.76
C ALA A 217 -4.39 10.09 -9.11
N ASP A 218 -4.77 8.95 -8.57
CA ASP A 218 -6.11 8.65 -8.06
C ASP A 218 -6.23 8.87 -6.54
N GLY A 219 -5.14 9.12 -5.85
CA GLY A 219 -5.18 9.31 -4.40
C GLY A 219 -3.81 9.57 -3.75
N ILE A 220 -3.84 9.65 -2.43
CA ILE A 220 -2.67 9.88 -1.55
C ILE A 220 -2.65 8.88 -0.40
N ARG A 221 -1.47 8.32 -0.11
CA ARG A 221 -1.13 7.78 1.21
C ARG A 221 -0.45 8.90 2.00
N ALA A 222 -1.01 9.25 3.15
CA ALA A 222 -0.47 10.29 4.03
C ALA A 222 0.50 9.66 5.02
N ASP A 223 1.78 9.92 4.83
CA ASP A 223 2.86 9.51 5.71
C ASP A 223 2.71 10.16 7.09
N VAL A 224 2.91 9.36 8.14
CA VAL A 224 2.79 9.76 9.56
C VAL A 224 1.65 10.79 9.77
N ALA A 225 0.45 10.44 9.31
CA ALA A 225 -0.68 11.38 9.28
C ALA A 225 -0.93 12.14 10.61
N PRO A 226 -0.67 11.56 11.81
CA PRO A 226 -0.83 12.26 13.08
C PRO A 226 0.06 13.49 13.27
N ILE A 227 1.17 13.64 12.56
CA ILE A 227 2.05 14.84 12.65
C ILE A 227 1.31 16.12 12.23
N LYS A 228 0.33 16.00 11.33
CA LYS A 228 -0.47 17.15 10.90
C LYS A 228 -1.82 17.18 11.63
N SER A 229 -2.31 18.39 11.92
CA SER A 229 -3.56 18.57 12.65
C SER A 229 -4.78 18.06 11.88
N GLN A 230 -5.85 17.70 12.61
CA GLN A 230 -7.11 17.28 11.98
C GLN A 230 -7.70 18.35 11.06
N VAL A 231 -7.55 19.63 11.38
CA VAL A 231 -8.05 20.74 10.55
C VAL A 231 -7.29 20.81 9.22
N PHE A 232 -5.97 20.58 9.26
CA PHE A 232 -5.15 20.49 8.05
C PHE A 232 -5.69 19.40 7.11
N TRP A 233 -5.85 18.19 7.61
CA TRP A 233 -6.34 17.07 6.80
C TRP A 233 -7.75 17.28 6.29
N TYR A 234 -8.66 17.77 7.14
CA TYR A 234 -10.02 18.08 6.72
C TYR A 234 -10.05 19.05 5.53
N GLN A 235 -9.27 20.13 5.59
CA GLN A 235 -9.21 21.13 4.52
C GLN A 235 -8.56 20.56 3.24
N LEU A 236 -7.47 19.79 3.36
CA LEU A 236 -6.79 19.21 2.21
C LEU A 236 -7.67 18.16 1.50
N ILE A 237 -8.29 17.26 2.27
CA ILE A 237 -9.18 16.22 1.74
C ILE A 237 -10.41 16.86 1.07
N LYS A 238 -11.01 17.88 1.71
CA LYS A 238 -12.13 18.63 1.13
C LYS A 238 -11.74 19.29 -0.18
N TYR A 239 -10.54 19.89 -0.25
CA TYR A 239 -10.01 20.52 -1.45
C TYR A 239 -9.85 19.49 -2.59
N ALA A 240 -9.16 18.39 -2.36
CA ALA A 240 -8.96 17.35 -3.36
C ALA A 240 -10.29 16.81 -3.90
N ARG A 241 -11.24 16.50 -2.99
CA ARG A 241 -12.55 15.96 -3.37
C ARG A 241 -13.50 16.96 -4.00
N SER A 242 -13.23 18.25 -3.90
CA SER A 242 -13.95 19.25 -4.69
C SER A 242 -13.60 19.19 -6.19
N LYS A 243 -12.43 18.63 -6.51
CA LYS A 243 -11.94 18.43 -7.88
C LYS A 243 -12.23 17.01 -8.41
N ASP A 244 -11.94 16.00 -7.57
CA ASP A 244 -12.28 14.60 -7.83
C ASP A 244 -12.88 13.93 -6.59
N PRO A 245 -14.20 13.67 -6.55
CA PRO A 245 -14.87 13.02 -5.43
C PRO A 245 -14.35 11.61 -5.11
N GLN A 246 -13.68 10.96 -6.05
CA GLN A 246 -13.09 9.63 -5.90
C GLN A 246 -11.63 9.66 -5.46
N PHE A 247 -11.03 10.85 -5.31
CA PHE A 247 -9.65 10.98 -4.86
C PHE A 247 -9.51 10.39 -3.44
N MET A 248 -8.75 9.29 -3.37
CA MET A 248 -8.62 8.46 -2.18
C MET A 248 -7.58 9.02 -1.21
N PHE A 249 -7.83 8.92 0.09
CA PHE A 249 -6.87 9.23 1.15
C PHE A 249 -6.71 8.06 2.10
N LEU A 250 -5.51 7.53 2.18
CA LEU A 250 -5.08 6.52 3.12
C LEU A 250 -4.16 7.15 4.18
N ALA A 251 -4.45 6.98 5.47
CA ALA A 251 -3.60 7.50 6.53
C ALA A 251 -2.68 6.42 7.07
N GLU A 252 -1.39 6.71 7.15
CA GLU A 252 -0.51 5.93 8.01
C GLU A 252 -0.74 6.33 9.46
N THR A 253 -1.43 5.48 10.17
CA THR A 253 -1.69 5.56 11.60
C THR A 253 -2.40 4.31 12.09
N ALA A 254 -2.38 4.08 13.40
CA ALA A 254 -3.06 2.95 14.01
C ALA A 254 -3.61 3.31 15.38
N GLU A 255 -4.56 2.50 15.88
CA GLU A 255 -5.19 2.75 17.18
C GLU A 255 -4.18 2.79 18.34
N ALA A 256 -3.22 1.88 18.32
CA ALA A 256 -2.19 1.76 19.36
C ALA A 256 -0.94 2.62 19.11
N TRP A 257 -0.92 3.37 18.01
CA TRP A 257 0.25 4.13 17.64
C TRP A 257 0.24 5.52 18.29
N ALA A 258 1.19 5.74 19.20
CA ALA A 258 1.49 7.06 19.68
C ALA A 258 2.36 7.77 18.63
N PRO A 259 1.96 8.94 18.13
CA PRO A 259 2.84 9.72 17.26
C PRO A 259 4.15 10.00 18.01
N PRO A 260 5.27 10.14 17.29
CA PRO A 260 6.52 10.55 17.88
C PRO A 260 6.30 11.77 18.76
N SER A 261 6.97 11.84 19.90
CA SER A 261 6.94 13.01 20.78
C SER A 261 7.49 14.20 19.99
N VAL A 262 6.60 14.99 19.42
CA VAL A 262 6.96 16.18 18.63
C VAL A 262 6.35 17.41 19.27
N PRO A 263 7.04 18.52 19.35
CA PRO A 263 6.53 19.78 19.90
C PRO A 263 5.60 20.49 18.90
N SER A 264 4.72 19.75 18.25
CA SER A 264 3.74 20.25 17.27
C SER A 264 2.37 19.71 17.62
N PRO A 265 1.28 20.41 17.30
CA PRO A 265 -0.07 19.90 17.50
C PRO A 265 -0.27 18.67 16.60
N THR A 266 -0.18 17.53 17.23
CA THR A 266 -0.42 16.23 16.61
C THR A 266 -1.90 15.86 16.72
N ALA A 267 -2.40 15.11 15.75
CA ALA A 267 -3.71 14.50 15.81
C ALA A 267 -3.55 13.05 16.21
N ASP A 268 -4.12 12.63 17.34
CA ASP A 268 -4.23 11.23 17.66
C ASP A 268 -5.12 10.48 16.63
N TYR A 269 -5.01 9.16 16.59
CA TYR A 269 -5.80 8.34 15.70
C TYR A 269 -7.31 8.64 15.76
N LYS A 270 -7.86 8.83 16.97
CA LYS A 270 -9.29 9.10 17.16
C LYS A 270 -9.72 10.43 16.53
N LYS A 271 -8.85 11.44 16.58
CA LYS A 271 -9.10 12.73 15.93
C LYS A 271 -9.07 12.63 14.42
N LEU A 272 -8.29 11.71 13.85
CA LEU A 272 -8.25 11.49 12.41
C LEU A 272 -9.47 10.75 11.86
N LEU A 273 -10.24 10.02 12.68
CA LEU A 273 -11.40 9.25 12.23
C LEU A 273 -12.45 10.05 11.46
N ASN A 274 -12.62 11.33 11.77
CA ASN A 274 -13.70 12.17 11.25
C ASN A 274 -13.25 13.21 10.22
N VAL A 275 -11.98 13.22 9.82
CA VAL A 275 -11.46 14.22 8.88
C VAL A 275 -11.58 13.85 7.41
N GLY A 276 -11.97 12.61 7.11
CA GLY A 276 -12.28 12.20 5.74
C GLY A 276 -11.39 11.12 5.14
N PHE A 277 -10.40 10.58 5.86
CA PHE A 277 -9.63 9.43 5.39
C PHE A 277 -10.53 8.23 5.09
N ASP A 278 -10.21 7.49 4.03
CA ASP A 278 -10.94 6.32 3.58
C ASP A 278 -10.48 5.04 4.24
N GLY A 279 -9.23 5.00 4.69
CA GLY A 279 -8.64 3.86 5.40
C GLY A 279 -7.45 4.27 6.24
N TYR A 280 -6.97 3.32 7.01
CA TYR A 280 -5.81 3.44 7.87
C TYR A 280 -4.86 2.29 7.61
N TYR A 281 -3.58 2.61 7.62
CA TYR A 281 -2.46 1.73 7.34
C TYR A 281 -1.42 1.92 8.44
N GLY A 282 -0.78 0.87 8.93
CA GLY A 282 0.29 1.06 9.90
C GLY A 282 0.63 -0.15 10.77
N ASN A 283 -0.30 -0.82 11.43
CA ASN A 283 0.04 -1.95 12.30
C ASN A 283 -1.12 -2.93 12.51
N CYS A 284 -2.06 -2.94 11.60
CA CYS A 284 -3.31 -3.64 11.85
C CYS A 284 -3.18 -5.17 11.85
N LEU A 285 -2.14 -5.72 11.19
CA LEU A 285 -2.09 -7.17 10.96
C LEU A 285 -0.70 -7.75 11.25
N ASP A 286 -0.11 -7.35 12.37
CA ASP A 286 1.14 -7.97 12.87
C ASP A 286 0.83 -9.37 13.44
N PHE A 287 0.50 -10.30 12.55
CA PHE A 287 0.01 -11.60 12.95
C PHE A 287 1.12 -12.54 13.49
N LEU A 288 2.40 -12.18 13.35
CA LEU A 288 3.47 -12.86 14.07
C LEU A 288 3.29 -12.80 15.59
N ASN A 289 2.67 -11.74 16.07
CA ASN A 289 2.36 -11.53 17.49
C ASN A 289 0.96 -12.02 17.87
N PHE A 290 0.15 -12.47 16.91
CA PHE A 290 -1.16 -13.03 17.22
C PHE A 290 -0.99 -14.39 17.88
N LYS A 291 -1.71 -14.61 18.97
CA LYS A 291 -1.67 -15.85 19.74
C LYS A 291 -2.74 -16.84 19.29
N SER A 292 -3.83 -16.33 18.73
CA SER A 292 -4.95 -17.12 18.22
C SER A 292 -5.75 -16.31 17.21
N SER A 293 -6.72 -16.94 16.58
CA SER A 293 -7.67 -16.31 15.67
C SER A 293 -8.51 -15.19 16.31
N GLU A 294 -8.63 -15.14 17.64
CA GLU A 294 -9.30 -14.06 18.36
C GLU A 294 -8.65 -12.69 18.12
N ASP A 295 -7.35 -12.66 17.86
CA ASP A 295 -6.64 -11.41 17.55
C ASP A 295 -7.07 -10.85 16.19
N LEU A 296 -7.39 -11.70 15.22
CA LEU A 296 -8.05 -11.28 13.98
C LEU A 296 -9.44 -10.69 14.25
N GLU A 297 -10.22 -11.32 15.15
CA GLU A 297 -11.55 -10.82 15.48
C GLU A 297 -11.50 -9.41 16.06
N LYS A 298 -10.54 -9.13 16.94
CA LYS A 298 -10.33 -7.78 17.53
C LYS A 298 -10.13 -6.72 16.44
N VAL A 299 -9.30 -7.00 15.42
CA VAL A 299 -9.08 -6.10 14.30
C VAL A 299 -10.38 -5.83 13.54
N PHE A 300 -11.11 -6.87 13.15
CA PHE A 300 -12.33 -6.69 12.36
C PHE A 300 -13.52 -6.18 13.17
N ALA A 301 -13.60 -6.49 14.45
CA ALA A 301 -14.61 -5.91 15.35
C ALA A 301 -14.42 -4.38 15.48
N TYR A 302 -13.18 -3.93 15.56
CA TYR A 302 -12.85 -2.51 15.61
C TYR A 302 -13.27 -1.78 14.31
N VAL A 303 -12.93 -2.32 13.15
CA VAL A 303 -13.33 -1.77 11.85
C VAL A 303 -14.86 -1.76 11.70
N ASN A 304 -15.54 -2.82 12.12
CA ASN A 304 -17.01 -2.89 12.12
C ASN A 304 -17.64 -1.81 13.01
N LYS A 305 -17.04 -1.53 14.17
CA LYS A 305 -17.49 -0.46 15.08
C LYS A 305 -17.41 0.91 14.42
N MET A 306 -16.33 1.19 13.69
CA MET A 306 -16.18 2.44 12.93
C MET A 306 -17.21 2.54 11.81
N THR A 307 -17.44 1.46 11.07
CA THR A 307 -18.40 1.40 9.97
C THR A 307 -19.83 1.65 10.44
N ARG A 308 -20.23 1.12 11.60
CA ARG A 308 -21.58 1.31 12.18
C ARG A 308 -21.93 2.76 12.50
N LYS A 309 -20.95 3.62 12.71
CA LYS A 309 -21.13 5.05 12.95
C LYS A 309 -21.24 5.88 11.66
N GLY A 310 -21.44 5.26 10.50
CA GLY A 310 -21.51 5.94 9.20
C GLY A 310 -20.15 6.34 8.62
N HIS A 311 -19.06 5.99 9.28
CA HIS A 311 -17.70 6.27 8.86
C HIS A 311 -17.07 5.00 8.28
N ARG A 312 -17.57 4.56 7.11
CA ARG A 312 -17.00 3.39 6.45
C ARG A 312 -15.52 3.60 6.16
N LYS A 313 -14.68 2.64 6.60
CA LYS A 313 -13.23 2.66 6.44
C LYS A 313 -12.76 1.38 5.78
N ALA A 314 -11.74 1.50 4.96
CA ALA A 314 -11.06 0.37 4.37
C ALA A 314 -10.12 -0.28 5.40
N VAL A 315 -10.03 -1.59 5.38
CA VAL A 315 -8.96 -2.36 6.03
C VAL A 315 -7.91 -2.67 4.97
N ILE A 316 -6.65 -2.48 5.31
CA ILE A 316 -5.52 -2.77 4.44
C ILE A 316 -4.80 -4.00 4.96
N GLY A 317 -4.53 -4.95 4.08
CA GLY A 317 -3.83 -6.20 4.40
C GLY A 317 -2.32 -6.02 4.49
N CYS A 318 -1.88 -5.08 5.33
CA CYS A 318 -0.47 -4.72 5.52
C CYS A 318 0.25 -5.69 6.47
N PHE A 319 0.28 -6.97 6.11
CA PHE A 319 1.06 -7.99 6.83
C PHE A 319 2.57 -7.87 6.58
N ASP A 320 2.94 -7.25 5.45
CA ASP A 320 4.30 -6.93 5.05
C ASP A 320 4.30 -5.53 4.43
N THR A 321 5.25 -4.68 4.80
CA THR A 321 5.34 -3.28 4.37
C THR A 321 6.80 -2.87 4.23
N HIS A 322 7.06 -1.71 3.64
CA HIS A 322 8.40 -1.17 3.55
C HIS A 322 9.05 -0.85 4.92
N ASP A 323 8.27 -0.74 5.98
CA ASP A 323 8.76 -0.52 7.35
C ASP A 323 9.01 -1.80 8.13
N LEU A 324 8.71 -2.95 7.54
CA LEU A 324 8.88 -4.26 8.16
C LEU A 324 10.00 -5.02 7.45
N LYS A 325 10.58 -6.00 8.15
CA LYS A 325 11.39 -7.01 7.48
C LYS A 325 10.54 -7.78 6.51
N SER A 326 11.11 -8.15 5.37
CA SER A 326 10.41 -9.02 4.44
C SER A 326 9.89 -10.28 5.12
N ALA A 327 8.67 -10.66 4.83
CA ALA A 327 8.04 -11.87 5.33
C ALA A 327 8.89 -13.12 5.08
N TYR A 328 9.66 -13.14 3.99
CA TYR A 328 10.57 -14.25 3.64
C TYR A 328 11.79 -14.35 4.54
N THR A 329 12.13 -13.31 5.33
CA THR A 329 13.19 -13.41 6.34
C THR A 329 12.74 -14.19 7.57
N VAL A 330 11.44 -14.30 7.80
CA VAL A 330 10.87 -15.08 8.91
C VAL A 330 10.92 -16.57 8.60
N SER A 331 10.31 -16.99 7.50
CA SER A 331 10.37 -18.35 6.96
C SER A 331 9.79 -18.37 5.54
N LYS A 332 9.99 -19.47 4.82
CA LYS A 332 9.34 -19.68 3.51
C LYS A 332 7.82 -19.88 3.61
N ASN A 333 7.30 -20.25 4.76
CA ASN A 333 5.87 -20.58 4.97
C ASN A 333 5.08 -19.36 5.47
N TYR A 334 5.72 -18.39 6.12
CA TYR A 334 5.07 -17.18 6.61
C TYR A 334 4.41 -16.36 5.49
N PRO A 335 5.09 -16.01 4.38
CA PRO A 335 4.45 -15.29 3.29
C PRO A 335 3.32 -16.07 2.64
N GLN A 336 3.35 -17.41 2.67
CA GLN A 336 2.26 -18.22 2.13
C GLN A 336 0.97 -18.07 2.94
N ALA A 337 1.06 -18.07 4.28
CA ALA A 337 -0.07 -17.78 5.15
C ALA A 337 -0.63 -16.36 4.90
N ILE A 338 0.25 -15.38 4.72
CA ILE A 338 -0.13 -14.00 4.33
C ILE A 338 -0.95 -13.99 3.03
N MET A 339 -0.48 -14.70 2.00
CA MET A 339 -1.16 -14.77 0.70
C MET A 339 -2.60 -15.28 0.86
N TYR A 340 -2.81 -16.38 1.61
CA TYR A 340 -4.15 -16.92 1.85
C TYR A 340 -5.03 -15.98 2.66
N MET A 341 -4.50 -15.36 3.71
CA MET A 341 -5.26 -14.41 4.52
C MET A 341 -5.62 -13.16 3.73
N ASN A 342 -4.70 -12.58 2.98
CA ASN A 342 -4.97 -11.45 2.09
C ASN A 342 -6.03 -11.80 1.05
N ALA A 343 -6.02 -13.02 0.51
CA ALA A 343 -7.00 -13.45 -0.48
C ALA A 343 -8.42 -13.60 0.10
N THR A 344 -8.58 -13.93 1.38
CA THR A 344 -9.86 -14.41 1.90
C THR A 344 -10.48 -13.55 3.01
N LEU A 345 -9.68 -12.70 3.67
CA LEU A 345 -10.16 -11.78 4.70
C LEU A 345 -10.91 -10.55 4.10
N PRO A 346 -11.78 -9.88 4.90
CA PRO A 346 -12.54 -8.70 4.47
C PRO A 346 -11.68 -7.43 4.44
N LEU A 347 -10.68 -7.40 3.59
CA LEU A 347 -9.69 -6.33 3.50
C LEU A 347 -9.27 -6.07 2.04
N ASN A 348 -8.51 -5.02 1.82
CA ASN A 348 -7.79 -4.78 0.57
C ASN A 348 -6.41 -5.44 0.69
N PRO A 349 -6.09 -6.47 -0.09
CA PRO A 349 -4.75 -7.08 -0.12
C PRO A 349 -3.67 -6.04 -0.40
N TYR A 350 -2.54 -6.18 0.28
CA TYR A 350 -1.41 -5.27 0.14
C TYR A 350 -0.11 -6.07 0.11
N TYR A 351 0.72 -5.79 -0.89
CA TYR A 351 2.01 -6.43 -1.10
C TYR A 351 3.05 -5.37 -1.44
N VAL A 352 4.22 -5.46 -0.83
CA VAL A 352 5.36 -4.62 -1.17
C VAL A 352 6.18 -5.26 -2.30
N ASP A 353 6.79 -4.45 -3.15
CA ASP A 353 7.65 -4.92 -4.23
C ASP A 353 8.76 -5.85 -3.70
N GLY A 354 8.99 -6.95 -4.42
CA GLY A 354 9.83 -8.05 -3.96
C GLY A 354 9.06 -9.18 -3.25
N PHE A 355 7.85 -8.93 -2.73
CA PHE A 355 7.03 -10.00 -2.12
C PHE A 355 6.64 -11.08 -3.15
N SER A 356 6.29 -10.68 -4.36
CA SER A 356 5.92 -11.61 -5.45
C SER A 356 7.08 -12.49 -5.91
N THR A 357 8.30 -12.10 -5.64
CA THR A 357 9.53 -12.73 -6.12
C THR A 357 10.38 -13.37 -5.01
N GLY A 358 9.87 -13.36 -3.78
CA GLY A 358 10.53 -14.01 -2.65
C GLY A 358 11.74 -13.26 -2.10
N ASP A 359 11.82 -11.95 -2.32
CA ASP A 359 12.93 -11.13 -1.86
C ASP A 359 13.02 -11.08 -0.34
N LYS A 360 14.26 -11.17 0.15
CA LYS A 360 14.60 -11.09 1.56
C LYS A 360 15.32 -9.77 1.83
N TYR A 361 14.56 -8.72 2.07
CA TYR A 361 15.14 -7.48 2.55
C TYR A 361 14.95 -7.36 4.07
N ASP A 362 15.84 -6.63 4.72
CA ASP A 362 15.76 -6.31 6.14
C ASP A 362 15.90 -4.81 6.31
N TYR A 363 14.84 -4.18 6.82
CA TYR A 363 14.82 -2.73 7.01
C TYR A 363 15.84 -2.32 8.08
N ALA A 364 16.87 -1.60 7.66
CA ALA A 364 18.03 -1.31 8.46
C ALA A 364 17.78 -0.37 9.66
N TYR A 365 16.69 0.39 9.63
CA TYR A 365 16.38 1.33 10.72
C TYR A 365 15.92 0.67 12.02
N ARG A 366 15.33 -0.50 11.95
CA ARG A 366 14.76 -1.12 13.15
C ARG A 366 15.83 -1.45 14.18
N GLY A 367 15.81 -0.69 15.28
CA GLY A 367 16.69 -0.92 16.43
C GLY A 367 18.17 -0.59 16.21
N LYS A 368 18.50 0.14 15.11
CA LYS A 368 19.87 0.58 14.82
C LYS A 368 19.95 2.10 14.76
N THR A 369 21.05 2.65 15.26
CA THR A 369 21.39 4.08 15.07
C THR A 369 21.93 4.30 13.66
N ALA A 370 21.92 5.55 13.20
CA ALA A 370 22.49 5.92 11.90
C ALA A 370 23.96 5.48 11.79
N GLU A 371 24.76 5.61 12.86
CA GLU A 371 26.16 5.20 12.89
C GLU A 371 26.35 3.70 12.77
N THR A 372 25.59 2.90 13.53
CA THR A 372 25.68 1.43 13.43
C THR A 372 25.25 0.93 12.08
N THR A 373 24.35 1.63 11.42
CA THR A 373 23.92 1.25 10.09
C THR A 373 24.97 1.50 9.02
N TYR A 374 25.81 2.50 9.16
CA TYR A 374 26.90 2.76 8.20
C TYR A 374 28.01 1.69 8.22
N THR A 375 28.12 0.94 9.28
CA THR A 375 29.12 -0.13 9.43
C THR A 375 28.64 -1.51 9.02
N ASP A 376 27.33 -1.67 8.80
CA ASP A 376 26.74 -2.93 8.36
C ASP A 376 26.66 -2.99 6.83
N ASN A 377 27.63 -3.63 6.22
CA ASN A 377 27.81 -3.63 4.76
C ASN A 377 26.71 -4.36 3.98
N ASN A 378 25.91 -5.21 4.59
CA ASN A 378 24.95 -6.03 3.86
C ASN A 378 23.58 -5.37 3.68
N VAL A 379 22.89 -5.09 4.76
CA VAL A 379 21.51 -4.59 4.71
C VAL A 379 21.47 -3.09 4.55
N TYR A 380 22.35 -2.42 5.29
CA TYR A 380 22.35 -0.99 5.38
C TYR A 380 22.83 -0.29 4.14
N PHE A 381 23.78 -0.91 3.49
CA PHE A 381 24.35 -0.40 2.26
C PHE A 381 23.27 -0.24 1.18
N THR A 382 22.40 -1.20 1.04
CA THR A 382 21.30 -1.21 0.09
C THR A 382 20.32 -0.07 0.35
N HIS A 383 19.95 0.14 1.61
CA HIS A 383 19.00 1.19 1.96
C HIS A 383 19.58 2.61 1.83
N LYS A 384 20.83 2.80 2.23
CA LYS A 384 21.47 4.12 2.36
C LYS A 384 22.29 4.55 1.17
N ASN A 385 22.37 3.73 0.14
CA ASN A 385 23.14 4.02 -1.06
C ASN A 385 22.25 4.50 -2.22
N GLN A 386 22.61 4.20 -3.44
CA GLN A 386 21.94 4.70 -4.64
C GLN A 386 20.61 4.05 -4.93
N ILE A 387 20.43 2.83 -4.44
CA ILE A 387 19.15 2.13 -4.42
C ILE A 387 18.60 2.27 -3.01
N ASP A 388 17.35 2.33 -2.82
CA ASP A 388 16.75 2.56 -1.53
C ASP A 388 16.51 1.25 -0.76
N ILE A 389 15.76 1.35 0.33
CA ILE A 389 15.44 0.30 1.30
C ILE A 389 15.09 -1.05 0.68
N PHE A 390 14.40 -1.05 -0.45
CA PHE A 390 14.02 -2.28 -1.14
C PHE A 390 15.09 -2.76 -2.09
N ASN A 391 16.24 -2.10 -2.10
CA ASN A 391 17.29 -2.38 -3.02
C ASN A 391 16.79 -2.24 -4.47
N TYR A 392 16.73 -3.31 -5.19
CA TYR A 392 16.15 -3.39 -6.51
C TYR A 392 15.12 -4.51 -6.56
N SER A 393 14.15 -4.31 -7.39
CA SER A 393 13.08 -5.28 -7.53
C SER A 393 13.50 -6.43 -8.43
N ARG A 394 13.30 -7.64 -7.97
CA ARG A 394 13.55 -8.81 -8.79
C ARG A 394 12.43 -9.04 -9.78
N LYS A 395 12.78 -9.33 -11.00
CA LYS A 395 11.83 -9.76 -12.02
C LYS A 395 11.40 -11.20 -11.76
N PRO A 396 10.19 -11.62 -12.20
CA PRO A 396 9.70 -12.98 -11.97
C PRO A 396 10.62 -14.09 -12.46
N ASP A 397 11.39 -13.86 -13.52
CA ASP A 397 12.37 -14.79 -14.06
C ASP A 397 13.66 -14.89 -13.24
N GLY A 398 13.97 -13.84 -12.46
CA GLY A 398 15.13 -13.78 -11.56
C GLY A 398 14.82 -14.07 -10.08
N GLY A 399 13.53 -14.18 -9.71
CA GLY A 399 13.07 -14.43 -8.35
C GLY A 399 12.59 -15.86 -8.09
N ASP A 400 11.90 -16.04 -6.96
CA ASP A 400 11.25 -17.30 -6.59
C ASP A 400 9.96 -17.50 -7.41
N LYS A 401 10.04 -18.40 -8.41
CA LYS A 401 8.91 -18.70 -9.29
C LYS A 401 7.75 -19.39 -8.57
N GLU A 402 8.02 -20.14 -7.50
CA GLU A 402 6.97 -20.78 -6.69
C GLU A 402 6.20 -19.72 -5.90
N ALA A 403 6.89 -18.73 -5.33
CA ALA A 403 6.27 -17.60 -4.66
C ALA A 403 5.37 -16.81 -5.60
N PHE A 404 5.85 -16.50 -6.80
CA PHE A 404 5.06 -15.78 -7.82
C PHE A 404 3.81 -16.58 -8.22
N ALA A 405 3.96 -17.87 -8.51
CA ALA A 405 2.86 -18.75 -8.90
C ALA A 405 1.82 -18.89 -7.79
N LEU A 406 2.25 -19.00 -6.53
CA LEU A 406 1.34 -19.09 -5.39
C LEU A 406 0.58 -17.77 -5.17
N LEU A 407 1.26 -16.62 -5.26
CA LEU A 407 0.60 -15.32 -5.17
C LEU A 407 -0.47 -15.16 -6.26
N LYS A 408 -0.13 -15.48 -7.50
CA LYS A 408 -1.07 -15.46 -8.62
C LYS A 408 -2.28 -16.37 -8.35
N LYS A 409 -2.05 -17.58 -7.85
CA LYS A 409 -3.11 -18.54 -7.51
C LYS A 409 -4.02 -18.03 -6.40
N THR A 410 -3.46 -17.41 -5.35
CA THR A 410 -4.27 -16.90 -4.24
C THR A 410 -5.05 -15.65 -4.62
N LEU A 411 -4.53 -14.80 -5.50
CA LEU A 411 -5.28 -13.65 -6.02
C LEU A 411 -6.38 -14.07 -7.00
N ALA A 412 -6.15 -15.09 -7.83
CA ALA A 412 -7.20 -15.71 -8.64
C ALA A 412 -8.32 -16.32 -7.77
N LEU A 413 -7.96 -16.99 -6.66
CA LEU A 413 -8.92 -17.47 -5.68
C LEU A 413 -9.78 -16.33 -5.10
N ARG A 414 -9.17 -15.17 -4.80
CA ARG A 414 -9.91 -13.99 -4.33
C ARG A 414 -10.91 -13.50 -5.37
N GLU A 415 -10.51 -13.45 -6.63
CA GLU A 415 -11.40 -13.06 -7.73
C GLU A 415 -12.57 -14.04 -7.87
N GLU A 416 -12.31 -15.35 -7.83
CA GLU A 416 -13.35 -16.40 -7.86
C GLU A 416 -14.35 -16.27 -6.70
N LEU A 417 -13.86 -15.99 -5.49
CA LEU A 417 -14.70 -15.80 -4.31
C LEU A 417 -15.49 -14.49 -4.35
N GLY A 418 -14.99 -13.47 -5.05
CA GLY A 418 -15.68 -12.23 -5.39
C GLY A 418 -16.40 -11.55 -4.22
N ASP A 419 -17.72 -11.43 -4.32
CA ASP A 419 -18.53 -10.76 -3.31
C ASP A 419 -18.53 -11.47 -1.94
N ILE A 420 -18.19 -12.76 -1.88
CA ILE A 420 -18.12 -13.49 -0.59
C ILE A 420 -17.00 -12.87 0.27
N VAL A 421 -15.84 -12.59 -0.31
CA VAL A 421 -14.70 -12.02 0.43
C VAL A 421 -14.75 -10.49 0.55
N THR A 422 -15.39 -9.81 -0.40
CA THR A 422 -15.45 -8.34 -0.38
C THR A 422 -16.60 -7.77 0.45
N LYS A 423 -17.75 -8.47 0.48
CA LYS A 423 -19.00 -8.00 1.11
C LYS A 423 -19.55 -8.95 2.17
N GLY A 424 -19.08 -10.21 2.20
CA GLY A 424 -19.62 -11.24 3.09
C GLY A 424 -19.39 -10.92 4.58
N SER A 425 -20.20 -11.56 5.43
CA SER A 425 -20.00 -11.55 6.86
C SER A 425 -18.63 -12.17 7.22
N PHE A 426 -18.13 -11.84 8.38
CA PHE A 426 -16.93 -12.46 8.94
C PHE A 426 -17.29 -13.08 10.30
N LYS A 427 -16.96 -14.34 10.49
CA LYS A 427 -17.19 -15.07 11.74
C LYS A 427 -16.04 -16.04 11.97
N LEU A 428 -15.45 -16.00 13.15
CA LEU A 428 -14.48 -17.01 13.57
C LEU A 428 -15.16 -18.37 13.76
N LEU A 429 -14.39 -19.42 13.53
CA LEU A 429 -14.76 -20.80 13.80
C LEU A 429 -13.85 -21.39 14.87
N ASP A 430 -14.42 -22.17 15.78
CA ASP A 430 -13.64 -22.87 16.80
C ASP A 430 -12.79 -23.96 16.14
N THR A 431 -11.53 -24.03 16.52
CA THR A 431 -10.56 -25.05 16.13
C THR A 431 -10.04 -25.77 17.37
N SER A 432 -9.47 -26.96 17.19
CA SER A 432 -8.79 -27.68 18.26
C SER A 432 -7.31 -27.30 18.41
N ASP A 433 -6.81 -26.37 17.61
CA ASP A 433 -5.42 -25.93 17.62
C ASP A 433 -5.33 -24.42 17.33
N ASP A 434 -4.70 -23.67 18.23
CA ASP A 434 -4.58 -22.19 18.15
C ASP A 434 -3.72 -21.72 16.97
N ALA A 435 -2.84 -22.58 16.44
CA ALA A 435 -2.06 -22.25 15.23
C ALA A 435 -2.90 -22.25 13.95
N VAL A 436 -4.16 -22.75 14.01
CA VAL A 436 -5.04 -22.72 12.84
C VAL A 436 -6.06 -21.61 12.98
N PHE A 437 -5.95 -20.59 12.15
CA PHE A 437 -6.88 -19.48 12.07
C PHE A 437 -8.04 -19.84 11.15
N ALA A 438 -9.20 -20.18 11.73
CA ALA A 438 -10.37 -20.59 10.98
C ALA A 438 -11.51 -19.57 11.06
N TYR A 439 -12.09 -19.27 9.90
CA TYR A 439 -13.21 -18.34 9.78
C TYR A 439 -14.15 -18.68 8.63
N GLU A 440 -15.36 -18.18 8.75
CA GLU A 440 -16.45 -18.31 7.77
C GLU A 440 -16.81 -16.95 7.19
N ARG A 441 -17.01 -16.90 5.87
CA ARG A 441 -17.53 -15.75 5.15
C ARG A 441 -18.81 -16.14 4.42
N ASN A 442 -19.87 -15.37 4.57
CA ASN A 442 -21.16 -15.64 3.95
C ASN A 442 -21.69 -14.41 3.22
N TYR A 443 -22.09 -14.60 1.96
CA TYR A 443 -22.77 -13.59 1.17
C TYR A 443 -23.94 -14.20 0.38
N LYS A 444 -25.16 -13.74 0.65
CA LYS A 444 -26.39 -14.28 0.06
C LYS A 444 -26.53 -15.79 0.28
N LYS A 445 -26.43 -16.58 -0.79
CA LYS A 445 -26.59 -18.06 -0.76
C LYS A 445 -25.25 -18.80 -0.78
N HIS A 446 -24.13 -18.08 -0.77
CA HIS A 446 -22.79 -18.66 -0.90
C HIS A 446 -21.98 -18.39 0.34
N GLY A 447 -21.17 -19.33 0.72
CA GLY A 447 -20.24 -19.21 1.81
C GLY A 447 -18.90 -19.85 1.52
N VAL A 448 -17.91 -19.45 2.29
CA VAL A 448 -16.58 -20.04 2.29
C VAL A 448 -16.12 -20.24 3.73
N ILE A 449 -15.53 -21.40 4.01
CA ILE A 449 -14.74 -21.68 5.21
C ILE A 449 -13.28 -21.62 4.80
N VAL A 450 -12.50 -20.93 5.59
CA VAL A 450 -11.06 -20.82 5.44
C VAL A 450 -10.41 -21.23 6.74
N ALA A 451 -9.38 -22.08 6.66
CA ALA A 451 -8.54 -22.45 7.78
C ALA A 451 -7.08 -22.34 7.36
N VAL A 452 -6.35 -21.42 7.95
CA VAL A 452 -4.94 -21.13 7.66
C VAL A 452 -4.07 -21.66 8.78
N ASN A 453 -3.13 -22.55 8.48
CA ASN A 453 -2.11 -22.95 9.44
C ASN A 453 -1.03 -21.86 9.53
N THR A 454 -0.94 -21.19 10.64
CA THR A 454 0.05 -20.14 10.92
C THR A 454 1.35 -20.68 11.51
N ASP A 455 1.41 -21.97 11.89
CA ASP A 455 2.68 -22.63 12.22
C ASP A 455 3.57 -22.65 10.98
N GLN A 456 4.80 -22.22 11.18
CA GLN A 456 5.73 -22.05 10.07
C GLN A 456 6.61 -23.27 9.83
N LYS A 457 6.53 -24.29 10.67
CA LYS A 457 7.42 -25.46 10.66
C LYS A 457 6.65 -26.76 10.49
N HIS A 458 5.47 -26.89 11.09
CA HIS A 458 4.77 -28.16 11.23
C HIS A 458 3.41 -28.14 10.56
N SER A 459 3.04 -29.30 10.00
CA SER A 459 1.64 -29.55 9.66
C SER A 459 0.82 -29.67 10.91
N THR A 460 -0.39 -29.11 10.89
CA THR A 460 -1.30 -29.14 12.04
C THR A 460 -2.54 -29.95 11.72
N TYR A 461 -2.80 -30.94 12.56
CA TYR A 461 -4.04 -31.71 12.50
C TYR A 461 -5.05 -31.06 13.43
N THR A 462 -6.16 -30.59 12.85
CA THR A 462 -7.17 -29.84 13.59
C THR A 462 -8.59 -30.27 13.28
N THR A 463 -9.49 -30.06 14.24
CA THR A 463 -10.92 -30.15 14.00
C THR A 463 -11.54 -28.76 13.97
N ILE A 464 -12.37 -28.48 12.98
CA ILE A 464 -13.04 -27.21 12.79
C ILE A 464 -14.55 -27.42 13.05
N LYS A 465 -15.10 -26.64 13.96
CA LYS A 465 -16.53 -26.69 14.27
C LYS A 465 -17.33 -25.93 13.24
N VAL A 466 -18.08 -26.64 12.43
CA VAL A 466 -18.90 -26.07 11.35
C VAL A 466 -20.37 -26.43 11.51
N ASN A 467 -21.24 -25.72 10.80
CA ASN A 467 -22.65 -26.11 10.73
C ASN A 467 -22.80 -27.43 9.92
N LYS A 468 -23.40 -28.46 10.50
CA LYS A 468 -23.59 -29.78 9.85
C LYS A 468 -24.24 -29.70 8.45
N LYS A 469 -25.08 -28.71 8.20
CA LYS A 469 -25.73 -28.53 6.89
C LYS A 469 -24.73 -28.18 5.77
N ILE A 470 -23.53 -27.65 6.11
CA ILE A 470 -22.50 -27.32 5.16
C ILE A 470 -21.83 -28.59 4.64
N LEU A 471 -21.69 -29.60 5.50
CA LEU A 471 -20.96 -30.84 5.21
C LEU A 471 -21.66 -31.72 4.15
N ASN A 472 -22.94 -31.48 3.87
CA ASN A 472 -23.67 -32.28 2.88
C ASN A 472 -23.27 -31.98 1.42
N LYS A 473 -22.76 -30.78 1.11
CA LYS A 473 -22.34 -30.39 -0.22
C LYS A 473 -21.39 -29.22 -0.18
N TYR A 474 -20.12 -29.46 -0.34
CA TYR A 474 -19.06 -28.45 -0.43
C TYR A 474 -18.06 -28.79 -1.53
N GLU A 475 -17.31 -27.79 -1.93
CA GLU A 475 -16.21 -27.88 -2.88
C GLU A 475 -14.92 -27.41 -2.20
N VAL A 476 -13.85 -28.18 -2.34
CA VAL A 476 -12.51 -27.81 -1.83
C VAL A 476 -11.78 -27.04 -2.93
N LEU A 477 -11.49 -25.78 -2.70
CA LEU A 477 -10.82 -24.90 -3.68
C LEU A 477 -9.30 -24.97 -3.58
N THR A 478 -8.75 -25.46 -2.48
CA THR A 478 -7.31 -25.65 -2.33
C THR A 478 -6.97 -27.14 -2.33
N THR A 479 -5.94 -27.53 -3.09
CA THR A 479 -5.49 -28.91 -3.22
C THR A 479 -4.51 -29.33 -2.12
N ILE A 480 -4.45 -28.59 -1.00
CA ILE A 480 -3.42 -28.75 0.02
C ILE A 480 -4.09 -29.07 1.34
N GLY A 481 -3.77 -30.25 1.90
CA GLY A 481 -4.29 -30.77 3.15
C GLY A 481 -5.30 -31.88 2.93
N GLU A 482 -5.35 -32.80 3.88
CA GLU A 482 -6.39 -33.82 3.97
C GLU A 482 -7.60 -33.24 4.69
N ILE A 483 -8.79 -33.47 4.16
CA ILE A 483 -10.05 -33.03 4.75
C ILE A 483 -10.96 -34.22 4.85
N ASP A 484 -11.52 -34.43 6.03
CA ASP A 484 -12.53 -35.45 6.27
C ASP A 484 -13.71 -34.85 7.06
N ASP A 485 -14.88 -35.40 6.88
CA ASP A 485 -16.07 -35.13 7.68
C ASP A 485 -16.24 -36.22 8.73
N ALA A 486 -15.76 -35.97 9.92
CA ALA A 486 -15.91 -36.89 11.05
C ALA A 486 -16.94 -36.39 12.07
N ARG A 487 -18.04 -37.07 12.17
CA ARG A 487 -19.10 -36.83 13.19
C ARG A 487 -19.63 -35.38 13.21
N GLY A 488 -19.72 -34.75 12.04
CA GLY A 488 -20.24 -33.39 11.88
C GLY A 488 -19.23 -32.29 12.24
N LYS A 489 -17.95 -32.59 12.15
CA LYS A 489 -16.84 -31.65 12.22
C LYS A 489 -15.98 -31.83 10.98
N LEU A 490 -15.43 -30.75 10.48
CA LEU A 490 -14.34 -30.84 9.50
C LEU A 490 -13.07 -31.21 10.25
N VAL A 491 -12.39 -32.22 9.76
CA VAL A 491 -11.07 -32.62 10.23
C VAL A 491 -10.10 -32.31 9.11
N ALA A 492 -9.04 -31.60 9.42
CA ALA A 492 -8.06 -31.21 8.41
C ALA A 492 -6.63 -31.40 8.93
N ASN A 493 -5.76 -31.88 8.05
CA ASN A 493 -4.32 -31.86 8.24
C ASN A 493 -3.75 -30.77 7.29
N ILE A 494 -3.35 -29.64 7.84
CA ILE A 494 -2.96 -28.46 7.06
C ILE A 494 -1.44 -28.28 7.17
N PRO A 495 -0.70 -28.38 6.06
CA PRO A 495 0.74 -28.13 6.08
C PRO A 495 1.08 -26.69 6.53
N ALA A 496 2.31 -26.51 7.04
CA ALA A 496 2.83 -25.23 7.51
C ALA A 496 2.62 -24.11 6.49
N GLY A 497 2.03 -23.00 6.91
CA GLY A 497 1.78 -21.83 6.09
C GLY A 497 0.72 -22.01 4.98
N LYS A 498 0.04 -23.14 4.94
CA LYS A 498 -0.99 -23.41 3.92
C LYS A 498 -2.40 -23.18 4.47
N ALA A 499 -3.37 -23.23 3.58
CA ALA A 499 -4.78 -23.10 3.95
C ALA A 499 -5.65 -24.14 3.26
N VAL A 500 -6.72 -24.49 3.96
CA VAL A 500 -7.88 -25.17 3.40
C VAL A 500 -8.95 -24.12 3.15
N VAL A 501 -9.48 -24.09 1.94
CA VAL A 501 -10.57 -23.21 1.52
C VAL A 501 -11.70 -24.04 0.95
N ILE A 502 -12.85 -23.95 1.57
CA ILE A 502 -14.04 -24.74 1.24
C ILE A 502 -15.19 -23.81 0.89
N LYS A 503 -15.70 -23.94 -0.34
CA LYS A 503 -16.85 -23.20 -0.82
C LYS A 503 -18.12 -24.05 -0.69
N TYR A 504 -19.21 -23.46 -0.28
CA TYR A 504 -20.47 -24.15 -0.10
C TYR A 504 -21.67 -23.25 -0.41
N ASN A 505 -22.83 -23.88 -0.61
CA ASN A 505 -24.08 -23.19 -0.77
C ASN A 505 -24.93 -23.28 0.49
N LEU A 506 -25.43 -22.16 0.97
CA LEU A 506 -26.42 -22.11 2.06
C LEU A 506 -27.72 -22.70 1.55
N ALA A 507 -28.28 -23.68 2.28
CA ALA A 507 -29.61 -24.20 1.98
C ALA A 507 -30.63 -23.06 1.97
N LYS A 508 -31.61 -23.10 1.07
CA LYS A 508 -32.77 -22.20 1.15
C LYS A 508 -33.40 -22.36 2.53
N ARG A 509 -33.53 -21.25 3.25
CA ARG A 509 -34.36 -21.22 4.48
C ARG A 509 -35.81 -21.45 4.12
#